data_b3f161b737d9c464d5afadb4d2d16b8e
#
_entry.id   b3f161b737d9c464d5afadb4d2d16b8e
#
_cell.length_a   1.000
_cell.length_b   1.000
_cell.length_c   1.000
_cell.angle_alpha   90.00
_cell.angle_beta   90.00
_cell.angle_gamma   90.00
#
_symmetry.space_group_name_H-M   'P 1'
#
loop_
_entity.id
_entity.type
_entity.pdbx_description
1 polymer ?
#
loop_
_entity_poly.entity_id
_entity_poly.type
_entity_poly.pdbx_seq_one_letter_code
_entity_poly.pdbx_strand_id
1 'polypeptide(L)'
;MTNIKHLAIIMDGNARWAGKNNLPKSEGHRAGADKIRELLPEFINFGIPYITLYTFSSENWQRSSTEVEFLIKLLSSYLKTELNNLYKNDVKIKVIGRLNLLNSSLQKQINNAIELTKNNNKITLCIAFSYGSRQEIVDACTKIIASGKKEINESDLQNALYDPKMPDVDLLIRPGGVYRISNFLLWQAAYAELYFSHKYWPDFHKDDIQKAINDYSKRNRTFGKR
;
A
#
# COMPACT_ATOMS: atom_id res chain seq x y z
N MET A 1 -22.68 -0.58 -2.93
CA MET A 1 -21.29 -0.81 -3.36
C MET A 1 -20.68 0.55 -3.70
N THR A 2 -19.42 0.76 -3.38
CA THR A 2 -18.72 2.02 -3.71
C THR A 2 -18.23 2.01 -5.16
N ASN A 3 -18.05 3.22 -5.74
CA ASN A 3 -17.43 3.38 -7.07
C ASN A 3 -15.89 3.43 -7.01
N ILE A 4 -15.30 3.16 -5.85
CA ILE A 4 -13.85 3.16 -5.66
C ILE A 4 -13.27 1.89 -6.28
N LYS A 5 -12.42 2.05 -7.27
CA LYS A 5 -11.67 0.96 -7.91
C LYS A 5 -10.35 0.69 -7.21
N HIS A 6 -9.70 1.73 -6.69
CA HIS A 6 -8.43 1.62 -5.99
C HIS A 6 -8.40 2.51 -4.76
N LEU A 7 -8.26 1.87 -3.61
CA LEU A 7 -8.04 2.51 -2.30
C LEU A 7 -6.56 2.40 -1.91
N ALA A 8 -5.91 3.52 -1.65
CA ALA A 8 -4.54 3.57 -1.14
C ALA A 8 -4.52 4.01 0.33
N ILE A 9 -3.74 3.36 1.18
CA ILE A 9 -3.69 3.67 2.61
C ILE A 9 -2.24 3.86 3.07
N ILE A 10 -1.96 5.02 3.67
CA ILE A 10 -0.72 5.27 4.40
C ILE A 10 -0.98 4.96 5.87
N MET A 11 -0.50 3.82 6.35
CA MET A 11 -0.74 3.30 7.70
C MET A 11 0.11 4.02 8.75
N ASP A 12 -0.21 5.30 9.02
CA ASP A 12 0.58 6.18 9.89
C ASP A 12 0.05 6.19 11.34
N GLY A 13 0.96 6.49 12.26
CA GLY A 13 0.67 6.67 13.69
C GLY A 13 1.02 5.47 14.58
N ASN A 14 1.51 4.36 14.05
CA ASN A 14 1.81 3.14 14.82
C ASN A 14 2.73 3.40 16.03
N ALA A 15 3.85 4.08 15.84
CA ALA A 15 4.80 4.39 16.92
C ALA A 15 4.22 5.40 17.94
N ARG A 16 3.42 6.37 17.47
CA ARG A 16 2.75 7.35 18.34
C ARG A 16 1.65 6.71 19.16
N TRP A 17 0.91 5.78 18.56
CA TRP A 17 -0.08 4.96 19.25
C TRP A 17 0.58 4.13 20.37
N ALA A 18 1.70 3.47 20.08
CA ALA A 18 2.44 2.71 21.08
C ALA A 18 2.90 3.62 22.24
N GLY A 19 3.47 4.79 21.94
CA GLY A 19 3.88 5.76 22.98
C GLY A 19 2.72 6.24 23.85
N LYS A 20 1.53 6.50 23.25
CA LYS A 20 0.33 6.87 24.01
C LYS A 20 -0.16 5.77 24.95
N ASN A 21 0.11 4.52 24.63
CA ASN A 21 -0.29 3.35 25.41
C ASN A 21 0.86 2.80 26.28
N ASN A 22 1.98 3.54 26.43
CA ASN A 22 3.18 3.11 27.16
C ASN A 22 3.75 1.77 26.67
N LEU A 23 3.68 1.53 25.35
CA LEU A 23 4.18 0.31 24.71
C LEU A 23 5.43 0.59 23.86
N PRO A 24 6.29 -0.40 23.63
CA PRO A 24 7.37 -0.31 22.66
C PRO A 24 6.84 -0.03 21.24
N LYS A 25 7.63 0.67 20.40
CA LYS A 25 7.25 0.95 18.99
C LYS A 25 6.92 -0.32 18.21
N SER A 26 7.59 -1.43 18.50
CA SER A 26 7.33 -2.74 17.90
C SER A 26 5.88 -3.21 18.07
N GLU A 27 5.29 -2.97 19.25
CA GLU A 27 3.89 -3.33 19.49
C GLU A 27 2.93 -2.46 18.67
N GLY A 28 3.26 -1.17 18.46
CA GLY A 28 2.50 -0.33 17.55
C GLY A 28 2.53 -0.83 16.10
N HIS A 29 3.69 -1.26 15.62
CA HIS A 29 3.81 -1.85 14.28
C HIS A 29 3.06 -3.19 14.18
N ARG A 30 3.10 -4.02 15.22
CA ARG A 30 2.34 -5.27 15.29
C ARG A 30 0.83 -5.01 15.26
N ALA A 31 0.34 -4.11 16.10
CA ALA A 31 -1.07 -3.69 16.11
C ALA A 31 -1.51 -3.15 14.74
N GLY A 32 -0.64 -2.40 14.06
CA GLY A 32 -0.90 -1.93 12.69
C GLY A 32 -1.00 -3.06 11.66
N ALA A 33 -0.21 -4.12 11.79
CA ALA A 33 -0.29 -5.30 10.93
C ALA A 33 -1.57 -6.12 11.24
N ASP A 34 -1.93 -6.29 12.51
CA ASP A 34 -3.16 -6.96 12.92
C ASP A 34 -4.40 -6.22 12.42
N LYS A 35 -4.34 -4.88 12.33
CA LYS A 35 -5.41 -4.07 11.77
C LYS A 35 -5.66 -4.36 10.29
N ILE A 36 -4.64 -4.72 9.51
CA ILE A 36 -4.82 -5.16 8.12
C ILE A 36 -5.70 -6.42 8.09
N ARG A 37 -5.42 -7.40 8.96
CA ARG A 37 -6.20 -8.64 9.07
C ARG A 37 -7.67 -8.36 9.42
N GLU A 38 -7.92 -7.44 10.35
CA GLU A 38 -9.26 -7.03 10.78
C GLU A 38 -10.04 -6.36 9.63
N LEU A 39 -9.40 -5.45 8.88
CA LEU A 39 -10.08 -4.63 7.88
C LEU A 39 -10.18 -5.27 6.50
N LEU A 40 -9.40 -6.30 6.20
CA LEU A 40 -9.40 -6.92 4.86
C LEU A 40 -10.79 -7.49 4.48
N PRO A 41 -11.52 -8.20 5.36
CA PRO A 41 -12.89 -8.62 5.05
C PRO A 41 -13.82 -7.44 4.77
N GLU A 42 -13.63 -6.31 5.45
CA GLU A 42 -14.46 -5.13 5.26
C GLU A 42 -14.20 -4.46 3.91
N PHE A 43 -12.96 -4.41 3.45
CA PHE A 43 -12.65 -3.92 2.10
C PHE A 43 -13.35 -4.77 1.02
N ILE A 44 -13.38 -6.09 1.21
CA ILE A 44 -14.12 -7.01 0.34
C ILE A 44 -15.63 -6.69 0.39
N ASN A 45 -16.19 -6.50 1.59
CA ASN A 45 -17.60 -6.18 1.79
C ASN A 45 -18.01 -4.83 1.16
N PHE A 46 -17.10 -3.85 1.15
CA PHE A 46 -17.30 -2.57 0.45
C PHE A 46 -17.22 -2.71 -1.08
N GLY A 47 -16.76 -3.83 -1.59
CA GLY A 47 -16.61 -4.09 -3.02
C GLY A 47 -15.46 -3.32 -3.66
N ILE A 48 -14.38 -3.06 -2.91
CA ILE A 48 -13.18 -2.38 -3.39
C ILE A 48 -12.24 -3.42 -4.02
N PRO A 49 -12.01 -3.42 -5.34
CA PRO A 49 -11.27 -4.50 -6.00
C PRO A 49 -9.75 -4.39 -5.86
N TYR A 50 -9.21 -3.19 -5.56
CA TYR A 50 -7.77 -2.99 -5.46
C TYR A 50 -7.41 -2.12 -4.24
N ILE A 51 -6.49 -2.60 -3.40
CA ILE A 51 -6.00 -1.88 -2.21
C ILE A 51 -4.48 -1.87 -2.22
N THR A 52 -3.90 -0.68 -2.01
CA THR A 52 -2.46 -0.57 -1.79
C THR A 52 -2.17 -0.06 -0.38
N LEU A 53 -1.36 -0.81 0.36
CA LEU A 53 -0.92 -0.46 1.71
C LEU A 53 0.54 0.01 1.71
N TYR A 54 0.80 1.20 2.24
CA TYR A 54 2.15 1.72 2.42
C TYR A 54 2.75 1.18 3.72
N THR A 55 3.49 0.09 3.62
CA THR A 55 4.00 -0.66 4.79
C THR A 55 5.42 -0.27 5.17
N PHE A 56 6.29 -0.01 4.17
CA PHE A 56 7.68 0.38 4.39
C PHE A 56 8.16 1.28 3.23
N SER A 57 8.47 2.55 3.54
CA SER A 57 8.94 3.49 2.52
C SER A 57 10.46 3.38 2.29
N SER A 58 10.93 3.89 1.14
CA SER A 58 12.37 4.02 0.86
C SER A 58 13.11 4.82 1.91
N GLU A 59 12.48 5.82 2.51
CA GLU A 59 13.03 6.67 3.56
C GLU A 59 13.15 5.92 4.90
N ASN A 60 12.37 4.85 5.11
CA ASN A 60 12.40 4.08 6.35
C ASN A 60 13.72 3.28 6.54
N TRP A 61 14.50 3.09 5.48
CA TRP A 61 15.85 2.52 5.60
C TRP A 61 16.79 3.37 6.47
N GLN A 62 16.49 4.67 6.67
CA GLN A 62 17.24 5.58 7.53
C GLN A 62 16.88 5.45 9.03
N ARG A 63 15.92 4.61 9.39
CA ARG A 63 15.58 4.32 10.78
C ARG A 63 16.68 3.48 11.45
N SER A 64 16.56 3.29 12.77
CA SER A 64 17.49 2.39 13.48
C SER A 64 17.47 0.99 12.89
N SER A 65 18.63 0.32 12.85
CA SER A 65 18.73 -1.05 12.31
C SER A 65 17.76 -2.02 13.00
N THR A 66 17.58 -1.88 14.31
CA THR A 66 16.62 -2.68 15.09
C THR A 66 15.18 -2.50 14.64
N GLU A 67 14.75 -1.27 14.32
CA GLU A 67 13.40 -1.01 13.80
C GLU A 67 13.23 -1.57 12.38
N VAL A 68 14.22 -1.37 11.51
CA VAL A 68 14.22 -1.90 10.14
C VAL A 68 14.15 -3.43 10.16
N GLU A 69 15.01 -4.11 10.93
CA GLU A 69 14.97 -5.56 11.05
C GLU A 69 13.63 -6.08 11.58
N PHE A 70 13.06 -5.37 12.57
CA PHE A 70 11.74 -5.73 13.09
C PHE A 70 10.67 -5.66 12.01
N LEU A 71 10.62 -4.59 11.21
CA LEU A 71 9.63 -4.42 10.13
C LEU A 71 9.80 -5.47 9.02
N ILE A 72 11.04 -5.84 8.68
CA ILE A 72 11.34 -6.93 7.75
C ILE A 72 10.85 -8.27 8.29
N LYS A 73 11.11 -8.56 9.57
CA LYS A 73 10.64 -9.79 10.24
C LYS A 73 9.11 -9.81 10.35
N LEU A 74 8.48 -8.67 10.57
CA LEU A 74 7.03 -8.55 10.64
C LEU A 74 6.36 -8.89 9.30
N LEU A 75 6.88 -8.37 8.17
CA LEU A 75 6.39 -8.75 6.84
C LEU A 75 6.58 -10.26 6.59
N SER A 76 7.77 -10.80 6.90
CA SER A 76 8.04 -12.24 6.74
C SER A 76 7.07 -13.09 7.57
N SER A 77 6.81 -12.70 8.80
CA SER A 77 5.84 -13.39 9.68
C SER A 77 4.42 -13.31 9.12
N TYR A 78 3.99 -12.13 8.70
CA TYR A 78 2.67 -11.92 8.09
C TYR A 78 2.46 -12.81 6.87
N LEU A 79 3.42 -12.83 5.94
CA LEU A 79 3.35 -13.70 4.76
C LEU A 79 3.27 -15.18 5.14
N LYS A 80 3.99 -15.63 6.18
CA LYS A 80 3.94 -17.03 6.63
C LYS A 80 2.61 -17.41 7.26
N THR A 81 2.06 -16.54 8.11
CA THR A 81 0.85 -16.86 8.89
C THR A 81 -0.43 -16.63 8.10
N GLU A 82 -0.48 -15.62 7.25
CA GLU A 82 -1.71 -15.21 6.57
C GLU A 82 -1.86 -15.75 5.14
N LEU A 83 -0.78 -16.24 4.51
CA LEU A 83 -0.81 -16.62 3.09
C LEU A 83 -1.95 -17.61 2.76
N ASN A 84 -2.11 -18.65 3.56
CA ASN A 84 -3.17 -19.64 3.36
C ASN A 84 -4.57 -19.05 3.52
N ASN A 85 -4.74 -18.13 4.48
CA ASN A 85 -6.00 -17.43 4.71
C ASN A 85 -6.32 -16.49 3.53
N LEU A 86 -5.33 -15.72 3.08
CA LEU A 86 -5.46 -14.84 1.91
C LEU A 86 -5.81 -15.63 0.65
N TYR A 87 -5.14 -16.76 0.41
CA TYR A 87 -5.43 -17.64 -0.72
C TYR A 87 -6.87 -18.16 -0.69
N LYS A 88 -7.32 -18.71 0.46
CA LYS A 88 -8.68 -19.25 0.63
C LYS A 88 -9.78 -18.19 0.50
N ASN A 89 -9.49 -16.94 0.81
CA ASN A 89 -10.42 -15.82 0.68
C ASN A 89 -10.35 -15.13 -0.71
N ASP A 90 -9.68 -15.77 -1.66
CA ASP A 90 -9.56 -15.31 -3.05
C ASP A 90 -8.90 -13.92 -3.17
N VAL A 91 -7.93 -13.64 -2.27
CA VAL A 91 -7.13 -12.42 -2.25
C VAL A 91 -5.89 -12.61 -3.12
N LYS A 92 -5.71 -11.77 -4.14
CA LYS A 92 -4.49 -11.68 -4.94
C LYS A 92 -3.47 -10.79 -4.24
N ILE A 93 -2.27 -11.30 -4.04
CA ILE A 93 -1.15 -10.54 -3.47
C ILE A 93 -0.29 -9.94 -4.58
N LYS A 94 0.03 -8.66 -4.45
CA LYS A 94 1.07 -7.98 -5.18
C LYS A 94 2.01 -7.28 -4.21
N VAL A 95 3.27 -7.14 -4.60
CA VAL A 95 4.26 -6.38 -3.81
C VAL A 95 5.03 -5.48 -4.76
N ILE A 96 5.08 -4.20 -4.44
CA ILE A 96 5.82 -3.18 -5.21
C ILE A 96 6.91 -2.54 -4.37
N GLY A 97 7.99 -2.13 -5.03
CA GLY A 97 9.15 -1.47 -4.43
C GLY A 97 10.47 -2.10 -4.84
N ARG A 98 11.57 -1.64 -4.26
CA ARG A 98 12.92 -2.15 -4.52
C ARG A 98 13.18 -3.43 -3.72
N LEU A 99 12.57 -4.53 -4.15
CA LEU A 99 12.63 -5.84 -3.46
C LEU A 99 14.02 -6.47 -3.52
N ASN A 100 14.87 -6.07 -4.47
CA ASN A 100 16.27 -6.47 -4.57
C ASN A 100 17.14 -6.03 -3.37
N LEU A 101 16.69 -5.06 -2.57
CA LEU A 101 17.34 -4.66 -1.33
C LEU A 101 17.05 -5.59 -0.15
N LEU A 102 16.09 -6.50 -0.30
CA LEU A 102 15.72 -7.47 0.72
C LEU A 102 16.62 -8.71 0.64
N ASN A 103 16.75 -9.43 1.75
CA ASN A 103 17.47 -10.70 1.73
C ASN A 103 16.75 -11.75 0.86
N SER A 104 17.51 -12.71 0.34
CA SER A 104 17.02 -13.72 -0.60
C SER A 104 15.89 -14.59 -0.04
N SER A 105 15.86 -14.82 1.28
CA SER A 105 14.80 -15.59 1.94
C SER A 105 13.46 -14.87 1.87
N LEU A 106 13.42 -13.56 2.17
CA LEU A 106 12.19 -12.77 2.09
C LEU A 106 11.75 -12.57 0.64
N GLN A 107 12.69 -12.36 -0.30
CA GLN A 107 12.35 -12.30 -1.74
C GLN A 107 11.66 -13.60 -2.20
N LYS A 108 12.16 -14.77 -1.80
CA LYS A 108 11.52 -16.07 -2.11
C LYS A 108 10.12 -16.18 -1.50
N GLN A 109 9.92 -15.72 -0.27
CA GLN A 109 8.59 -15.73 0.39
C GLN A 109 7.61 -14.83 -0.36
N ILE A 110 8.02 -13.62 -0.76
CA ILE A 110 7.21 -12.68 -1.54
C ILE A 110 6.82 -13.32 -2.88
N ASN A 111 7.78 -13.85 -3.62
CA ASN A 111 7.53 -14.47 -4.91
C ASN A 111 6.59 -15.68 -4.80
N ASN A 112 6.75 -16.51 -3.76
CA ASN A 112 5.83 -17.61 -3.48
C ASN A 112 4.40 -17.14 -3.19
N ALA A 113 4.25 -16.05 -2.41
CA ALA A 113 2.94 -15.50 -2.10
C ALA A 113 2.25 -14.94 -3.36
N ILE A 114 2.99 -14.22 -4.21
CA ILE A 114 2.49 -13.70 -5.49
C ILE A 114 2.06 -14.84 -6.40
N GLU A 115 2.91 -15.86 -6.56
CA GLU A 115 2.67 -16.99 -7.46
C GLU A 115 1.46 -17.84 -6.98
N LEU A 116 1.38 -18.14 -5.68
CA LEU A 116 0.27 -18.91 -5.12
C LEU A 116 -1.07 -18.22 -5.33
N THR A 117 -1.10 -16.89 -5.23
CA THR A 117 -2.35 -16.11 -5.28
C THR A 117 -2.64 -15.46 -6.64
N LYS A 118 -1.82 -15.74 -7.68
CA LYS A 118 -1.91 -15.05 -8.98
C LYS A 118 -3.26 -15.16 -9.68
N ASN A 119 -3.97 -16.28 -9.45
CA ASN A 119 -5.28 -16.55 -10.07
C ASN A 119 -6.46 -16.07 -9.22
N ASN A 120 -6.22 -15.59 -7.99
CA ASN A 120 -7.25 -15.02 -7.14
C ASN A 120 -7.77 -13.72 -7.75
N ASN A 121 -9.06 -13.42 -7.56
CA ASN A 121 -9.69 -12.32 -8.29
C ASN A 121 -10.71 -11.49 -7.48
N LYS A 122 -10.99 -11.86 -6.24
CA LYS A 122 -11.99 -11.16 -5.41
C LYS A 122 -11.51 -9.75 -5.00
N ILE A 123 -10.22 -9.64 -4.64
CA ILE A 123 -9.55 -8.38 -4.30
C ILE A 123 -8.06 -8.50 -4.55
N THR A 124 -7.43 -7.43 -5.00
CA THR A 124 -5.96 -7.33 -5.05
C THR A 124 -5.46 -6.54 -3.85
N LEU A 125 -4.65 -7.18 -3.02
CA LEU A 125 -3.90 -6.55 -1.92
C LEU A 125 -2.47 -6.28 -2.38
N CYS A 126 -2.16 -5.03 -2.65
CA CYS A 126 -0.82 -4.58 -3.02
C CYS A 126 -0.07 -4.05 -1.79
N ILE A 127 1.08 -4.62 -1.50
CA ILE A 127 1.96 -4.22 -0.40
C ILE A 127 3.09 -3.36 -0.98
N ALA A 128 3.11 -2.06 -0.67
CA ALA A 128 4.22 -1.18 -1.03
C ALA A 128 5.30 -1.29 0.05
N PHE A 129 6.38 -2.04 -0.25
CA PHE A 129 7.48 -2.32 0.66
C PHE A 129 8.83 -1.93 0.05
N SER A 130 9.67 -1.22 0.80
CA SER A 130 10.88 -0.59 0.25
C SER A 130 10.54 0.30 -0.95
N TYR A 131 9.41 1.00 -0.85
CA TYR A 131 8.77 1.73 -1.94
C TYR A 131 8.93 3.24 -1.76
N GLY A 132 9.13 3.93 -2.87
CA GLY A 132 9.03 5.37 -2.99
C GLY A 132 8.74 5.72 -4.44
N SER A 133 7.72 6.55 -4.69
CA SER A 133 7.26 6.82 -6.05
C SER A 133 8.31 7.55 -6.92
N ARG A 134 9.10 8.46 -6.33
CA ARG A 134 10.22 9.08 -7.07
C ARG A 134 11.20 8.04 -7.58
N GLN A 135 11.48 7.02 -6.75
CA GLN A 135 12.36 5.92 -7.09
C GLN A 135 11.76 5.01 -8.17
N GLU A 136 10.45 4.71 -8.06
CA GLU A 136 9.72 3.97 -9.07
C GLU A 136 9.78 4.64 -10.43
N ILE A 137 9.55 5.97 -10.49
CA ILE A 137 9.63 6.76 -11.72
C ILE A 137 11.04 6.72 -12.32
N VAL A 138 12.08 6.90 -11.50
CA VAL A 138 13.48 6.82 -11.97
C VAL A 138 13.80 5.42 -12.49
N ASP A 139 13.38 4.37 -11.79
CA ASP A 139 13.58 2.99 -12.22
C ASP A 139 12.82 2.68 -13.53
N ALA A 140 11.61 3.22 -13.70
CA ALA A 140 10.83 3.13 -14.93
C ALA A 140 11.53 3.86 -16.10
N CYS A 141 12.01 5.08 -15.90
CA CYS A 141 12.80 5.80 -16.90
C CYS A 141 14.06 5.01 -17.31
N THR A 142 14.74 4.43 -16.33
CA THR A 142 15.94 3.60 -16.60
C THR A 142 15.61 2.39 -17.47
N LYS A 143 14.49 1.70 -17.22
CA LYS A 143 14.02 0.59 -18.05
C LYS A 143 13.71 1.04 -19.49
N ILE A 144 13.07 2.21 -19.66
CA ILE A 144 12.73 2.75 -20.98
C ILE A 144 14.01 3.10 -21.75
N ILE A 145 14.98 3.77 -21.10
CA ILE A 145 16.28 4.10 -21.72
C ILE A 145 16.99 2.82 -22.15
N ALA A 146 17.01 1.78 -21.29
CA ALA A 146 17.65 0.50 -21.61
C ALA A 146 16.97 -0.24 -22.78
N SER A 147 15.70 0.05 -23.09
CA SER A 147 15.01 -0.50 -24.26
C SER A 147 15.37 0.18 -25.60
N GLY A 148 16.16 1.23 -25.56
CA GLY A 148 16.57 2.01 -26.75
C GLY A 148 15.50 2.95 -27.32
N LYS A 149 14.39 3.15 -26.60
CA LYS A 149 13.32 4.05 -27.03
C LYS A 149 13.76 5.50 -26.98
N LYS A 150 13.58 6.24 -28.09
CA LYS A 150 14.02 7.64 -28.23
C LYS A 150 12.97 8.66 -27.80
N GLU A 151 11.71 8.35 -28.00
CA GLU A 151 10.58 9.19 -27.60
C GLU A 151 9.76 8.47 -26.54
N ILE A 152 9.40 9.17 -25.48
CA ILE A 152 8.70 8.63 -24.32
C ILE A 152 7.38 9.37 -24.14
N ASN A 153 6.29 8.62 -23.96
CA ASN A 153 4.97 9.15 -23.62
C ASN A 153 4.48 8.57 -22.27
N GLU A 154 3.34 9.06 -21.79
CA GLU A 154 2.76 8.62 -20.51
C GLU A 154 2.52 7.11 -20.46
N SER A 155 2.05 6.51 -21.56
CA SER A 155 1.80 5.06 -21.66
C SER A 155 3.10 4.27 -21.50
N ASP A 156 4.21 4.75 -22.02
CA ASP A 156 5.51 4.09 -21.86
C ASP A 156 5.96 4.10 -20.41
N LEU A 157 5.77 5.24 -19.72
CA LEU A 157 6.10 5.33 -18.31
C LEU A 157 5.20 4.43 -17.48
N GLN A 158 3.89 4.46 -17.71
CA GLN A 158 2.92 3.57 -17.05
C GLN A 158 3.32 2.10 -17.20
N ASN A 159 3.70 1.67 -18.42
CA ASN A 159 4.08 0.29 -18.70
C ASN A 159 5.42 -0.12 -18.07
N ALA A 160 6.26 0.84 -17.69
CA ALA A 160 7.55 0.59 -17.06
C ALA A 160 7.52 0.62 -15.52
N LEU A 161 6.43 1.11 -14.90
CA LEU A 161 6.25 1.12 -13.45
C LEU A 161 6.31 -0.29 -12.85
N TYR A 162 6.38 -0.39 -11.52
CA TYR A 162 6.50 -1.68 -10.83
C TYR A 162 5.26 -2.57 -11.02
N ASP A 163 4.07 -2.00 -11.12
CA ASP A 163 2.85 -2.67 -11.53
C ASP A 163 2.14 -1.90 -12.66
N PRO A 164 2.42 -2.21 -13.93
CA PRO A 164 1.82 -1.53 -15.08
C PRO A 164 0.29 -1.60 -15.13
N LYS A 165 -0.29 -2.61 -14.48
CA LYS A 165 -1.74 -2.86 -14.46
C LYS A 165 -2.44 -2.30 -13.22
N MET A 166 -1.70 -1.60 -12.35
CA MET A 166 -2.29 -0.93 -11.20
C MET A 166 -3.25 0.16 -11.68
N PRO A 167 -4.52 0.15 -11.25
CA PRO A 167 -5.43 1.23 -11.57
C PRO A 167 -5.02 2.52 -10.85
N ASP A 168 -5.41 3.67 -11.40
CA ASP A 168 -5.25 4.94 -10.69
C ASP A 168 -5.97 4.92 -9.34
N VAL A 169 -5.40 5.63 -8.38
CA VAL A 169 -5.97 5.74 -7.03
C VAL A 169 -7.19 6.65 -7.05
N ASP A 170 -8.32 6.13 -6.63
CA ASP A 170 -9.53 6.94 -6.44
C ASP A 170 -9.53 7.67 -5.11
N LEU A 171 -9.18 6.97 -4.04
CA LEU A 171 -9.15 7.48 -2.68
C LEU A 171 -7.85 7.10 -1.98
N LEU A 172 -7.15 8.09 -1.43
CA LEU A 172 -5.99 7.88 -0.57
C LEU A 172 -6.34 8.28 0.86
N ILE A 173 -6.26 7.33 1.78
CA ILE A 173 -6.53 7.55 3.21
C ILE A 173 -5.20 7.62 3.97
N ARG A 174 -5.07 8.64 4.83
CA ARG A 174 -3.97 8.73 5.78
C ARG A 174 -4.46 9.04 7.19
N PRO A 175 -4.46 8.04 8.10
CA PRO A 175 -4.57 8.23 9.54
C PRO A 175 -3.35 8.96 10.12
N GLY A 176 -3.44 9.38 11.39
CA GLY A 176 -2.30 9.87 12.15
C GLY A 176 -2.15 11.38 12.22
N GLY A 177 -3.14 12.17 11.73
CA GLY A 177 -3.15 13.64 11.86
C GLY A 177 -2.06 14.34 11.05
N VAL A 178 -1.65 13.76 9.93
CA VAL A 178 -0.59 14.28 9.05
C VAL A 178 -1.14 14.47 7.64
N TYR A 179 -0.91 15.65 7.06
CA TYR A 179 -1.51 16.12 5.80
C TYR A 179 -0.46 16.14 4.66
N ARG A 180 0.05 14.97 4.29
CA ARG A 180 1.00 14.78 3.17
C ARG A 180 0.94 13.32 2.66
N ILE A 181 1.34 13.07 1.43
CA ILE A 181 1.34 11.73 0.81
C ILE A 181 2.70 11.03 0.89
N SER A 182 3.73 11.71 1.33
CA SER A 182 5.05 11.14 1.68
C SER A 182 5.65 10.23 0.61
N ASN A 183 5.73 10.70 -0.63
CA ASN A 183 6.29 9.95 -1.74
C ASN A 183 5.55 8.63 -2.08
N PHE A 184 4.25 8.55 -1.72
CA PHE A 184 3.44 7.37 -1.98
C PHE A 184 2.62 7.54 -3.26
N LEU A 185 2.79 6.64 -4.22
CA LEU A 185 2.00 6.50 -5.45
C LEU A 185 1.78 7.82 -6.23
N LEU A 186 2.82 8.69 -6.36
CA LEU A 186 2.68 10.02 -6.99
C LEU A 186 2.07 9.95 -8.39
N TRP A 187 2.46 8.97 -9.19
CA TRP A 187 1.94 8.78 -10.53
C TRP A 187 0.48 8.34 -10.50
N GLN A 188 0.19 7.27 -9.77
CA GLN A 188 -1.13 6.66 -9.71
C GLN A 188 -2.14 7.51 -8.92
N ALA A 189 -1.68 8.39 -8.02
CA ALA A 189 -2.52 9.26 -7.19
C ALA A 189 -2.70 10.68 -7.74
N ALA A 190 -2.31 10.93 -9.00
CA ALA A 190 -2.36 12.26 -9.62
C ALA A 190 -3.76 12.92 -9.54
N TYR A 191 -4.83 12.14 -9.58
CA TYR A 191 -6.22 12.58 -9.45
C TYR A 191 -6.95 11.96 -8.28
N ALA A 192 -6.22 11.42 -7.28
CA ALA A 192 -6.81 10.80 -6.12
C ALA A 192 -7.49 11.83 -5.21
N GLU A 193 -8.63 11.48 -4.66
CA GLU A 193 -9.20 12.20 -3.52
C GLU A 193 -8.44 11.84 -2.25
N LEU A 194 -8.11 12.84 -1.42
CA LEU A 194 -7.34 12.65 -0.21
C LEU A 194 -8.25 12.74 1.02
N TYR A 195 -8.16 11.77 1.91
CA TYR A 195 -8.85 11.75 3.18
C TYR A 195 -7.85 11.61 4.34
N PHE A 196 -7.82 12.59 5.22
CA PHE A 196 -6.93 12.63 6.38
C PHE A 196 -7.73 12.44 7.67
N SER A 197 -7.20 11.64 8.60
CA SER A 197 -7.82 11.39 9.91
C SER A 197 -6.82 11.64 11.04
N HIS A 198 -7.31 12.18 12.16
CA HIS A 198 -6.52 12.35 13.37
C HIS A 198 -6.29 11.04 14.15
N LYS A 199 -7.14 10.02 13.94
CA LYS A 199 -6.95 8.70 14.55
C LYS A 199 -5.65 8.07 14.09
N TYR A 200 -4.96 7.35 14.96
CA TYR A 200 -3.84 6.52 14.57
C TYR A 200 -4.30 5.26 13.84
N TRP A 201 -3.45 4.69 12.98
CA TRP A 201 -3.80 3.49 12.22
C TRP A 201 -4.26 2.30 13.08
N PRO A 202 -3.63 1.95 14.23
CA PRO A 202 -4.13 0.86 15.08
C PRO A 202 -5.56 1.08 15.63
N ASP A 203 -5.99 2.32 15.77
CA ASP A 203 -7.35 2.70 16.22
C ASP A 203 -8.34 2.90 15.06
N PHE A 204 -7.92 2.63 13.83
CA PHE A 204 -8.76 2.80 12.64
C PHE A 204 -9.65 1.59 12.47
N HIS A 205 -10.97 1.79 12.36
CA HIS A 205 -11.95 0.70 12.28
C HIS A 205 -12.79 0.82 11.01
N LYS A 206 -13.64 -0.17 10.77
CA LYS A 206 -14.62 -0.21 9.68
C LYS A 206 -15.37 1.11 9.52
N ASP A 207 -15.88 1.69 10.60
CA ASP A 207 -16.66 2.93 10.56
C ASP A 207 -15.83 4.12 10.05
N ASP A 208 -14.52 4.13 10.27
CA ASP A 208 -13.64 5.18 9.77
C ASP A 208 -13.42 5.04 8.26
N ILE A 209 -13.29 3.80 7.76
CA ILE A 209 -13.28 3.51 6.32
C ILE A 209 -14.62 3.93 5.70
N GLN A 210 -15.76 3.57 6.32
CA GLN A 210 -17.07 3.96 5.82
C GLN A 210 -17.24 5.48 5.76
N LYS A 211 -16.73 6.22 6.76
CA LYS A 211 -16.74 7.69 6.75
C LYS A 211 -15.93 8.25 5.59
N ALA A 212 -14.75 7.69 5.32
CA ALA A 212 -13.92 8.12 4.20
C ALA A 212 -14.59 7.83 2.84
N ILE A 213 -15.25 6.67 2.69
CA ILE A 213 -16.03 6.31 1.50
C ILE A 213 -17.23 7.25 1.32
N ASN A 214 -17.95 7.57 2.41
CA ASN A 214 -19.08 8.48 2.38
C ASN A 214 -18.66 9.92 2.03
N ASP A 215 -17.50 10.37 2.52
CA ASP A 215 -16.94 11.66 2.15
C ASP A 215 -16.55 11.68 0.66
N TYR A 216 -15.84 10.65 0.18
CA TYR A 216 -15.51 10.48 -1.23
C TYR A 216 -16.74 10.53 -2.13
N SER A 217 -17.82 9.86 -1.76
CA SER A 217 -19.05 9.77 -2.57
C SER A 217 -19.79 11.10 -2.75
N LYS A 218 -19.51 12.09 -1.88
CA LYS A 218 -20.09 13.45 -1.93
C LYS A 218 -19.26 14.39 -2.80
N ARG A 219 -18.05 14.02 -3.18
CA ARG A 219 -17.14 14.87 -3.95
C ARG A 219 -17.45 14.78 -5.45
N ASN A 220 -17.42 15.93 -6.13
CA ASN A 220 -17.56 15.98 -7.57
C ASN A 220 -16.19 15.91 -8.25
N ARG A 221 -15.91 14.84 -8.97
CA ARG A 221 -14.64 14.59 -9.67
C ARG A 221 -14.76 15.03 -11.13
N THR A 222 -14.20 16.17 -11.45
CA THR A 222 -14.31 16.76 -12.80
C THR A 222 -13.16 16.35 -13.74
N PHE A 223 -12.05 15.83 -13.23
CA PHE A 223 -10.84 15.47 -14.01
C PHE A 223 -10.39 16.59 -14.97
N GLY A 224 -10.46 17.86 -14.52
CA GLY A 224 -10.13 19.03 -15.34
C GLY A 224 -11.18 19.40 -16.39
N LYS A 225 -12.30 18.71 -16.48
CA LYS A 225 -13.44 19.05 -17.36
C LYS A 225 -14.45 19.88 -16.57
N ARG A 226 -14.94 20.96 -17.18
CA ARG A 226 -16.04 21.80 -16.65
C ARG A 226 -17.38 21.34 -17.19
#